data_827852daac6e9a1424c6fc6856261829
#
_entry.id   827852daac6e9a1424c6fc6856261829
#
_cell.length_a   1.000
_cell.length_b   1.000
_cell.length_c   1.000
_cell.angle_alpha   90.00
_cell.angle_beta   90.00
_cell.angle_gamma   90.00
#
_symmetry.space_group_name_H-M   'P 1'
#
loop_
_entity.id
_entity.type
_entity.pdbx_description
1 polymer ?
#
loop_
_entity_poly.entity_id
_entity_poly.type
_entity_poly.pdbx_seq_one_letter_code
_entity_poly.pdbx_strand_id
1 'polypeptide(L)'
;MQSEKQDRERLSGEDRRAQIIDIALTLFAEKGFAGTRTREIAGAAGISETLIFQHFKTKDELIRAALASLFHAHPVSGELKKRLRSTDDDAGFFRTLALHFIRHNLEDPRIMKLAIYSSIEGGHFWELTRTDETGPLMITLITDYIQKRIDEGVFVKTNAGIAARLFVDAVFMQIAGKSAAITGPPLPFSDDKVVETLIDIFIGGLKKK
;
A
#
# COMPACT_ATOMS: atom_id res chain seq x y z
N MET A 1 27.89 -44.30 -1.15
CA MET A 1 27.60 -42.89 -0.83
C MET A 1 27.48 -42.15 -2.15
N GLN A 2 26.29 -42.13 -2.72
CA GLN A 2 25.98 -41.39 -3.94
C GLN A 2 25.42 -40.03 -3.51
N SER A 3 26.12 -38.99 -3.93
CA SER A 3 25.81 -37.60 -3.72
C SER A 3 24.47 -37.28 -4.43
N GLU A 4 23.41 -37.01 -3.67
CA GLU A 4 22.21 -36.35 -4.15
C GLU A 4 22.57 -34.91 -4.51
N LYS A 5 22.98 -34.70 -5.76
CA LYS A 5 22.86 -33.40 -6.42
C LYS A 5 21.36 -33.20 -6.62
N GLN A 6 20.69 -32.50 -5.69
CA GLN A 6 19.40 -31.89 -5.97
C GLN A 6 19.56 -31.03 -7.21
N ASP A 7 18.91 -31.47 -8.27
CA ASP A 7 18.72 -30.72 -9.51
C ASP A 7 17.92 -29.46 -9.15
N ARG A 8 18.60 -28.36 -8.89
CA ARG A 8 17.95 -27.06 -8.71
C ARG A 8 17.39 -26.67 -10.06
N GLU A 9 16.12 -26.94 -10.25
CA GLU A 9 15.35 -26.53 -11.41
C GLU A 9 15.69 -25.07 -11.76
N ARG A 10 16.20 -24.86 -12.95
CA ARG A 10 16.71 -23.57 -13.38
C ARG A 10 15.51 -22.68 -13.65
N LEU A 11 15.16 -21.82 -12.70
CA LEU A 11 14.05 -20.87 -12.83
C LEU A 11 14.15 -20.11 -14.16
N SER A 12 13.00 -19.88 -14.79
CA SER A 12 12.92 -18.97 -15.94
C SER A 12 13.40 -17.56 -15.57
N GLY A 13 13.70 -16.73 -16.55
CA GLY A 13 14.08 -15.34 -16.30
C GLY A 13 12.98 -14.56 -15.57
N GLU A 14 11.72 -14.82 -15.89
CA GLU A 14 10.55 -14.19 -15.24
C GLU A 14 10.38 -14.67 -13.80
N ASP A 15 10.46 -16.00 -13.56
CA ASP A 15 10.36 -16.55 -12.20
C ASP A 15 11.49 -16.06 -11.31
N ARG A 16 12.70 -15.95 -11.86
CA ARG A 16 13.85 -15.40 -11.15
C ARG A 16 13.64 -13.93 -10.80
N ARG A 17 13.10 -13.15 -11.73
CA ARG A 17 12.76 -11.74 -11.49
C ARG A 17 11.71 -11.60 -10.39
N ALA A 18 10.67 -12.42 -10.41
CA ALA A 18 9.64 -12.45 -9.37
C ALA A 18 10.20 -12.85 -8.00
N GLN A 19 11.09 -13.85 -7.95
CA GLN A 19 11.78 -14.24 -6.72
C GLN A 19 12.62 -13.11 -6.13
N ILE A 20 13.40 -12.40 -6.97
CA ILE A 20 14.20 -11.26 -6.50
C ILE A 20 13.31 -10.16 -5.94
N ILE A 21 12.19 -9.86 -6.60
CA ILE A 21 11.20 -8.87 -6.14
C ILE A 21 10.64 -9.22 -4.78
N ASP A 22 10.18 -10.45 -4.55
CA ASP A 22 9.56 -10.85 -3.27
C ASP A 22 10.57 -10.83 -2.11
N ILE A 23 11.80 -11.32 -2.34
CA ILE A 23 12.88 -11.23 -1.35
C ILE A 23 13.25 -9.79 -1.04
N ALA A 24 13.33 -8.94 -2.07
CA ALA A 24 13.61 -7.52 -1.91
C ALA A 24 12.52 -6.82 -1.08
N LEU A 25 11.23 -7.09 -1.38
CA LEU A 25 10.10 -6.58 -0.60
C LEU A 25 10.20 -6.94 0.88
N THR A 26 10.53 -8.19 1.17
CA THR A 26 10.67 -8.67 2.54
C THR A 26 11.78 -7.93 3.27
N LEU A 27 12.97 -7.83 2.67
CA LEU A 27 14.10 -7.14 3.28
C LEU A 27 13.88 -5.62 3.41
N PHE A 28 13.24 -4.99 2.42
CA PHE A 28 12.88 -3.58 2.50
C PHE A 28 11.85 -3.33 3.62
N ALA A 29 10.89 -4.23 3.81
CA ALA A 29 9.91 -4.12 4.90
C ALA A 29 10.50 -4.39 6.29
N GLU A 30 11.64 -5.08 6.37
CA GLU A 30 12.35 -5.35 7.64
C GLU A 30 13.35 -4.26 8.02
N LYS A 31 14.06 -3.69 7.03
CA LYS A 31 15.24 -2.86 7.27
C LYS A 31 15.15 -1.46 6.65
N GLY A 32 14.08 -1.15 5.93
CA GLY A 32 13.94 0.05 5.11
C GLY A 32 14.73 -0.04 3.80
N PHE A 33 14.52 0.97 2.94
CA PHE A 33 15.21 1.05 1.65
C PHE A 33 16.69 1.39 1.82
N ALA A 34 17.02 2.35 2.67
CA ALA A 34 18.40 2.74 2.95
C ALA A 34 19.17 1.62 3.65
N GLY A 35 18.53 0.92 4.59
CA GLY A 35 19.14 -0.15 5.38
C GLY A 35 19.40 -1.46 4.61
N THR A 36 18.80 -1.65 3.43
CA THR A 36 18.93 -2.90 2.66
C THR A 36 19.98 -2.75 1.56
N ARG A 37 20.95 -3.68 1.51
CA ARG A 37 21.97 -3.72 0.45
C ARG A 37 21.62 -4.79 -0.60
N THR A 38 21.92 -4.51 -1.88
CA THR A 38 21.69 -5.47 -3.00
C THR A 38 22.37 -6.82 -2.79
N ARG A 39 23.55 -6.82 -2.17
CA ARG A 39 24.25 -8.07 -1.80
C ARG A 39 23.50 -8.92 -0.78
N GLU A 40 22.69 -8.32 0.09
CA GLU A 40 21.87 -9.07 1.06
C GLU A 40 20.70 -9.73 0.36
N ILE A 41 20.08 -9.01 -0.62
CA ILE A 41 19.04 -9.57 -1.48
C ILE A 41 19.60 -10.73 -2.30
N ALA A 42 20.78 -10.57 -2.88
CA ALA A 42 21.46 -11.61 -3.64
C ALA A 42 21.74 -12.85 -2.77
N GLY A 43 22.27 -12.65 -1.58
CA GLY A 43 22.54 -13.72 -0.61
C GLY A 43 21.26 -14.47 -0.22
N ALA A 44 20.18 -13.76 0.08
CA ALA A 44 18.88 -14.36 0.41
C ALA A 44 18.25 -15.10 -0.78
N ALA A 45 18.45 -14.61 -2.01
CA ALA A 45 17.99 -15.26 -3.24
C ALA A 45 18.86 -16.45 -3.68
N GLY A 46 20.04 -16.65 -3.06
CA GLY A 46 21.01 -17.68 -3.45
C GLY A 46 21.63 -17.43 -4.83
N ILE A 47 21.83 -16.16 -5.21
CA ILE A 47 22.37 -15.73 -6.51
C ILE A 47 23.52 -14.74 -6.33
N SER A 48 24.22 -14.42 -7.42
CA SER A 48 25.21 -13.35 -7.41
C SER A 48 24.57 -11.96 -7.46
N GLU A 49 25.21 -10.95 -6.89
CA GLU A 49 24.78 -9.56 -7.02
C GLU A 49 24.77 -9.10 -8.49
N THR A 50 25.72 -9.60 -9.31
CA THR A 50 25.74 -9.36 -10.75
C THR A 50 24.45 -9.81 -11.43
N LEU A 51 23.85 -10.92 -11.01
CA LEU A 51 22.60 -11.40 -11.57
C LEU A 51 21.42 -10.48 -11.20
N ILE A 52 21.43 -9.86 -10.01
CA ILE A 52 20.44 -8.82 -9.68
C ILE A 52 20.53 -7.67 -10.69
N PHE A 53 21.76 -7.19 -10.98
CA PHE A 53 21.97 -6.07 -11.92
C PHE A 53 21.70 -6.42 -13.39
N GLN A 54 21.63 -7.71 -13.73
CA GLN A 54 21.11 -8.14 -15.04
C GLN A 54 19.60 -8.00 -15.16
N HIS A 55 18.85 -8.16 -14.05
CA HIS A 55 17.40 -7.99 -14.01
C HIS A 55 16.95 -6.56 -13.70
N PHE A 56 17.74 -5.81 -12.93
CA PHE A 56 17.44 -4.46 -12.47
C PHE A 56 18.71 -3.62 -12.53
N LYS A 57 18.74 -2.61 -13.40
CA LYS A 57 19.93 -1.78 -13.62
C LYS A 57 20.39 -1.03 -12.38
N THR A 58 19.44 -0.67 -11.50
CA THR A 58 19.69 0.07 -10.27
C THR A 58 18.87 -0.51 -9.12
N LYS A 59 19.27 -0.19 -7.89
CA LYS A 59 18.47 -0.51 -6.69
C LYS A 59 17.10 0.18 -6.76
N ASP A 60 17.03 1.40 -7.28
CA ASP A 60 15.76 2.15 -7.43
C ASP A 60 14.80 1.46 -8.42
N GLU A 61 15.33 0.88 -9.50
CA GLU A 61 14.49 0.08 -10.41
C GLU A 61 13.93 -1.17 -9.72
N LEU A 62 14.74 -1.85 -8.90
CA LEU A 62 14.28 -2.97 -8.09
C LEU A 62 13.22 -2.54 -7.07
N ILE A 63 13.41 -1.40 -6.39
CA ILE A 63 12.44 -0.84 -5.45
C ILE A 63 11.11 -0.55 -6.16
N ARG A 64 11.14 0.12 -7.33
CA ARG A 64 9.92 0.41 -8.11
C ARG A 64 9.20 -0.86 -8.53
N ALA A 65 9.93 -1.84 -9.04
CA ALA A 65 9.36 -3.13 -9.42
C ALA A 65 8.75 -3.88 -8.22
N ALA A 66 9.39 -3.79 -7.06
CA ALA A 66 8.92 -4.38 -5.83
C ALA A 66 7.62 -3.70 -5.35
N LEU A 67 7.56 -2.37 -5.35
CA LEU A 67 6.35 -1.62 -5.01
C LEU A 67 5.22 -1.88 -6.00
N ALA A 68 5.50 -1.87 -7.30
CA ALA A 68 4.51 -2.18 -8.33
C ALA A 68 3.92 -3.58 -8.13
N SER A 69 4.74 -4.60 -7.85
CA SER A 69 4.29 -5.96 -7.55
C SER A 69 3.35 -5.98 -6.34
N LEU A 70 3.69 -5.26 -5.27
CA LEU A 70 2.89 -5.18 -4.05
C LEU A 70 1.52 -4.55 -4.30
N PHE A 71 1.46 -3.45 -5.07
CA PHE A 71 0.20 -2.80 -5.43
C PHE A 71 -0.63 -3.63 -6.43
N HIS A 72 0.01 -4.36 -7.35
CA HIS A 72 -0.69 -5.25 -8.26
C HIS A 72 -1.27 -6.50 -7.57
N ALA A 73 -0.64 -6.96 -6.49
CA ALA A 73 -1.17 -8.06 -5.70
C ALA A 73 -2.50 -7.71 -5.00
N HIS A 74 -2.73 -6.42 -4.74
CA HIS A 74 -3.91 -5.91 -4.03
C HIS A 74 -4.64 -4.81 -4.83
N PRO A 75 -5.09 -5.09 -6.07
CA PRO A 75 -5.73 -4.08 -6.89
C PRO A 75 -7.09 -3.68 -6.28
N VAL A 76 -7.38 -2.39 -6.28
CA VAL A 76 -8.78 -1.96 -6.20
C VAL A 76 -9.45 -2.51 -7.46
N SER A 77 -10.21 -3.59 -7.32
CA SER A 77 -10.77 -4.34 -8.45
C SER A 77 -11.60 -3.44 -9.38
N GLY A 78 -11.69 -3.80 -10.66
CA GLY A 78 -12.51 -3.05 -11.61
C GLY A 78 -13.97 -2.95 -11.16
N GLU A 79 -14.50 -4.01 -10.53
CA GLU A 79 -15.85 -4.01 -9.97
C GLU A 79 -15.96 -3.04 -8.78
N LEU A 80 -14.97 -3.02 -7.88
CA LEU A 80 -14.93 -2.07 -6.77
C LEU A 80 -14.85 -0.64 -7.30
N LYS A 81 -13.98 -0.35 -8.27
CA LYS A 81 -13.89 0.97 -8.93
C LYS A 81 -15.21 1.39 -9.55
N LYS A 82 -15.92 0.47 -10.26
CA LYS A 82 -17.21 0.72 -10.86
C LYS A 82 -18.26 1.04 -9.80
N ARG A 83 -18.35 0.21 -8.76
CA ARG A 83 -19.27 0.42 -7.63
C ARG A 83 -19.03 1.76 -6.94
N LEU A 84 -17.77 2.09 -6.69
CA LEU A 84 -17.39 3.36 -6.04
C LEU A 84 -17.74 4.59 -6.88
N ARG A 85 -17.68 4.48 -8.21
CA ARG A 85 -18.06 5.60 -9.12
C ARG A 85 -19.56 5.79 -9.28
N SER A 86 -20.36 4.76 -9.07
CA SER A 86 -21.81 4.76 -9.34
C SER A 86 -22.65 4.93 -8.08
N THR A 87 -22.05 5.07 -6.91
CA THR A 87 -22.82 5.14 -5.67
C THR A 87 -23.10 6.57 -5.24
N ASP A 88 -24.34 6.81 -4.80
CA ASP A 88 -24.74 7.99 -4.04
C ASP A 88 -24.73 7.71 -2.52
N ASP A 89 -24.32 6.52 -2.11
CA ASP A 89 -24.10 6.13 -0.73
C ASP A 89 -22.69 6.57 -0.27
N ASP A 90 -22.62 7.80 0.23
CA ASP A 90 -21.37 8.38 0.75
C ASP A 90 -20.74 7.51 1.85
N ALA A 91 -21.54 7.01 2.78
CA ALA A 91 -21.04 6.18 3.88
C ALA A 91 -20.51 4.84 3.37
N GLY A 92 -21.22 4.20 2.44
CA GLY A 92 -20.80 2.96 1.80
C GLY A 92 -19.52 3.12 0.98
N PHE A 93 -19.32 4.26 0.33
CA PHE A 93 -18.08 4.58 -0.39
C PHE A 93 -16.86 4.55 0.55
N PHE A 94 -16.89 5.36 1.60
CA PHE A 94 -15.79 5.46 2.56
C PHE A 94 -15.58 4.17 3.34
N ARG A 95 -16.67 3.50 3.76
CA ARG A 95 -16.61 2.20 4.44
C ARG A 95 -15.91 1.15 3.60
N THR A 96 -16.32 1.01 2.34
CA THR A 96 -15.77 0.01 1.44
C THR A 96 -14.28 0.21 1.23
N LEU A 97 -13.83 1.46 1.05
CA LEU A 97 -12.40 1.78 0.91
C LEU A 97 -11.63 1.52 2.21
N ALA A 98 -12.11 2.01 3.34
CA ALA A 98 -11.42 1.84 4.62
C ALA A 98 -11.24 0.35 4.97
N LEU A 99 -12.31 -0.45 4.88
CA LEU A 99 -12.24 -1.88 5.17
C LEU A 99 -11.38 -2.65 4.16
N HIS A 100 -11.41 -2.27 2.88
CA HIS A 100 -10.52 -2.84 1.87
C HIS A 100 -9.05 -2.63 2.24
N PHE A 101 -8.66 -1.39 2.56
CA PHE A 101 -7.27 -1.08 2.92
C PHE A 101 -6.84 -1.73 4.24
N ILE A 102 -7.70 -1.71 5.26
CA ILE A 102 -7.39 -2.37 6.55
C ILE A 102 -7.15 -3.86 6.32
N ARG A 103 -8.05 -4.55 5.61
CA ARG A 103 -7.95 -5.98 5.35
C ARG A 103 -6.67 -6.35 4.62
N HIS A 104 -6.38 -5.68 3.50
CA HIS A 104 -5.19 -5.99 2.70
C HIS A 104 -3.87 -5.70 3.44
N ASN A 105 -3.83 -4.66 4.26
CA ASN A 105 -2.63 -4.39 5.08
C ASN A 105 -2.48 -5.37 6.25
N LEU A 106 -3.55 -5.99 6.73
CA LEU A 106 -3.46 -7.06 7.73
C LEU A 106 -3.04 -8.39 7.09
N GLU A 107 -3.43 -8.65 5.84
CA GLU A 107 -3.01 -9.81 5.06
C GLU A 107 -1.54 -9.70 4.62
N ASP A 108 -1.10 -8.52 4.18
CA ASP A 108 0.29 -8.22 3.83
C ASP A 108 0.77 -6.91 4.48
N PRO A 109 1.40 -6.99 5.66
CA PRO A 109 1.84 -5.80 6.40
C PRO A 109 3.05 -5.09 5.78
N ARG A 110 3.62 -5.59 4.67
CA ARG A 110 4.80 -4.99 4.05
C ARG A 110 4.54 -3.58 3.56
N ILE A 111 3.35 -3.29 3.01
CA ILE A 111 2.96 -1.92 2.58
C ILE A 111 3.11 -0.93 3.74
N MET A 112 2.55 -1.27 4.90
CA MET A 112 2.57 -0.40 6.07
C MET A 112 3.99 -0.18 6.57
N LYS A 113 4.77 -1.26 6.70
CA LYS A 113 6.17 -1.17 7.13
C LYS A 113 7.01 -0.30 6.19
N LEU A 114 6.86 -0.48 4.88
CA LEU A 114 7.55 0.32 3.88
C LEU A 114 7.18 1.80 3.94
N ALA A 115 5.89 2.11 4.12
CA ALA A 115 5.42 3.49 4.28
C ALA A 115 5.98 4.16 5.54
N ILE A 116 6.06 3.42 6.66
CA ILE A 116 6.65 3.91 7.92
C ILE A 116 8.14 4.16 7.76
N TYR A 117 8.91 3.20 7.22
CA TYR A 117 10.34 3.39 6.97
C TYR A 117 10.59 4.58 6.06
N SER A 118 9.83 4.70 4.97
CA SER A 118 9.95 5.83 4.06
C SER A 118 9.71 7.18 4.72
N SER A 119 8.75 7.25 5.64
CA SER A 119 8.47 8.49 6.36
C SER A 119 9.66 8.92 7.22
N ILE A 120 10.44 7.97 7.72
CA ILE A 120 11.68 8.22 8.48
C ILE A 120 12.86 8.52 7.55
N GLU A 121 12.92 7.88 6.38
CA GLU A 121 14.01 7.98 5.39
C GLU A 121 13.85 9.15 4.40
N GLY A 122 12.93 10.08 4.63
CA GLY A 122 12.75 11.28 3.79
C GLY A 122 11.70 11.16 2.68
N GLY A 123 10.82 10.17 2.75
CA GLY A 123 9.62 10.12 1.88
C GLY A 123 9.80 9.43 0.52
N HIS A 124 10.91 8.77 0.28
CA HIS A 124 11.25 8.13 -1.00
C HIS A 124 10.18 7.14 -1.52
N PHE A 125 9.48 6.41 -0.64
CA PHE A 125 8.35 5.54 -1.00
C PHE A 125 7.25 6.32 -1.75
N TRP A 126 6.86 7.48 -1.24
CA TRP A 126 5.79 8.28 -1.83
C TRP A 126 6.16 8.86 -3.19
N GLU A 127 7.44 9.17 -3.42
CA GLU A 127 7.95 9.58 -4.72
C GLU A 127 7.90 8.43 -5.73
N LEU A 128 8.29 7.23 -5.30
CA LEU A 128 8.31 6.04 -6.15
C LEU A 128 6.90 5.50 -6.47
N THR A 129 5.91 5.73 -5.59
CA THR A 129 4.52 5.28 -5.80
C THR A 129 3.68 6.25 -6.63
N ARG A 130 4.22 7.41 -7.00
CA ARG A 130 3.53 8.42 -7.84
C ARG A 130 3.60 8.14 -9.35
N THR A 131 3.99 6.96 -9.77
CA THR A 131 4.08 6.59 -11.20
C THR A 131 2.73 6.09 -11.72
N ASP A 132 2.50 6.26 -13.04
CA ASP A 132 1.28 5.81 -13.73
C ASP A 132 1.08 4.28 -13.62
N GLU A 133 2.13 3.53 -13.35
CA GLU A 133 2.11 2.07 -13.22
C GLU A 133 1.43 1.57 -11.94
N THR A 134 1.37 2.38 -10.89
CA THR A 134 0.74 1.98 -9.60
C THR A 134 -0.75 2.30 -9.53
N GLY A 135 -1.31 2.94 -10.55
CA GLY A 135 -2.71 3.39 -10.61
C GLY A 135 -3.00 4.57 -9.68
N PRO A 136 -4.22 5.10 -9.68
CA PRO A 136 -4.57 6.22 -8.82
C PRO A 136 -4.44 5.78 -7.36
N LEU A 137 -3.57 6.47 -6.61
CA LEU A 137 -3.48 6.31 -5.17
C LEU A 137 -4.87 6.48 -4.55
N MET A 138 -5.14 5.80 -3.45
CA MET A 138 -6.40 5.93 -2.69
C MET A 138 -6.80 7.40 -2.49
N ILE A 139 -5.83 8.26 -2.23
CA ILE A 139 -6.05 9.69 -2.03
C ILE A 139 -6.65 10.38 -3.26
N THR A 140 -6.21 10.03 -4.48
CA THR A 140 -6.78 10.59 -5.71
C THR A 140 -8.24 10.17 -5.89
N LEU A 141 -8.52 8.88 -5.69
CA LEU A 141 -9.88 8.35 -5.80
C LEU A 141 -10.84 9.02 -4.80
N ILE A 142 -10.40 9.23 -3.57
CA ILE A 142 -11.19 9.90 -2.53
C ILE A 142 -11.32 11.40 -2.83
N THR A 143 -10.26 12.04 -3.30
CA THR A 143 -10.30 13.47 -3.67
C THR A 143 -11.32 13.71 -4.77
N ASP A 144 -11.29 12.90 -5.83
CA ASP A 144 -12.22 13.01 -6.96
C ASP A 144 -13.67 12.79 -6.51
N TYR A 145 -13.89 11.81 -5.64
CA TYR A 145 -15.22 11.57 -5.08
C TYR A 145 -15.72 12.76 -4.25
N ILE A 146 -14.92 13.26 -3.32
CA ILE A 146 -15.29 14.41 -2.49
C ILE A 146 -15.56 15.64 -3.35
N GLN A 147 -14.73 15.91 -4.37
CA GLN A 147 -14.90 17.03 -5.26
C GLN A 147 -16.22 16.91 -6.03
N LYS A 148 -16.53 15.74 -6.59
CA LYS A 148 -17.81 15.45 -7.22
C LYS A 148 -18.99 15.77 -6.29
N ARG A 149 -18.95 15.30 -5.04
CA ARG A 149 -20.04 15.55 -4.07
C ARG A 149 -20.15 17.01 -3.66
N ILE A 150 -19.06 17.77 -3.65
CA ILE A 150 -19.08 19.24 -3.48
C ILE A 150 -19.74 19.91 -4.66
N ASP A 151 -19.40 19.53 -5.89
CA ASP A 151 -19.95 20.11 -7.13
C ASP A 151 -21.45 19.83 -7.27
N GLU A 152 -21.90 18.64 -6.84
CA GLU A 152 -23.30 18.26 -6.73
C GLU A 152 -24.06 19.00 -5.60
N GLY A 153 -23.32 19.72 -4.76
CA GLY A 153 -23.91 20.47 -3.64
C GLY A 153 -24.32 19.63 -2.44
N VAL A 154 -23.93 18.36 -2.36
CA VAL A 154 -24.20 17.43 -1.26
C VAL A 154 -23.27 17.67 -0.08
N PHE A 155 -21.98 17.89 -0.40
CA PHE A 155 -20.98 18.25 0.61
C PHE A 155 -20.80 19.76 0.73
N VAL A 156 -20.35 20.20 1.89
CA VAL A 156 -19.96 21.60 2.12
C VAL A 156 -18.75 21.96 1.26
N LYS A 157 -18.65 23.22 0.89
CA LYS A 157 -17.51 23.73 0.13
C LYS A 157 -16.25 23.67 1.02
N THR A 158 -15.34 22.77 0.69
CA THR A 158 -14.07 22.56 1.39
C THR A 158 -12.97 22.16 0.41
N ASN A 159 -11.73 22.02 0.87
CA ASN A 159 -10.66 21.48 0.05
C ASN A 159 -10.74 19.95 0.02
N ALA A 160 -11.13 19.39 -1.13
CA ALA A 160 -11.31 17.96 -1.31
C ALA A 160 -10.02 17.15 -1.05
N GLY A 161 -8.86 17.67 -1.48
CA GLY A 161 -7.56 17.01 -1.26
C GLY A 161 -7.16 16.94 0.21
N ILE A 162 -7.40 18.01 0.97
CA ILE A 162 -7.16 18.01 2.43
C ILE A 162 -8.11 17.04 3.12
N ALA A 163 -9.40 17.06 2.78
CA ALA A 163 -10.37 16.14 3.36
C ALA A 163 -10.02 14.68 3.06
N ALA A 164 -9.66 14.36 1.81
CA ALA A 164 -9.20 13.03 1.41
C ALA A 164 -7.96 12.60 2.21
N ARG A 165 -7.00 13.49 2.38
CA ARG A 165 -5.77 13.21 3.13
C ARG A 165 -6.07 12.88 4.60
N LEU A 166 -6.91 13.66 5.27
CA LEU A 166 -7.30 13.42 6.66
C LEU A 166 -7.97 12.06 6.85
N PHE A 167 -8.83 11.65 5.89
CA PHE A 167 -9.44 10.32 5.93
C PHE A 167 -8.42 9.21 5.75
N VAL A 168 -7.52 9.33 4.76
CA VAL A 168 -6.46 8.36 4.50
C VAL A 168 -5.54 8.23 5.71
N ASP A 169 -5.14 9.34 6.33
CA ASP A 169 -4.27 9.34 7.50
C ASP A 169 -4.93 8.67 8.71
N ALA A 170 -6.25 8.87 8.92
CA ALA A 170 -6.98 8.18 9.98
C ALA A 170 -7.02 6.66 9.77
N VAL A 171 -7.29 6.20 8.54
CA VAL A 171 -7.25 4.77 8.18
C VAL A 171 -5.84 4.21 8.33
N PHE A 172 -4.82 4.94 7.84
CA PHE A 172 -3.42 4.57 7.96
C PHE A 172 -3.00 4.39 9.42
N MET A 173 -3.36 5.32 10.30
CA MET A 173 -3.01 5.25 11.73
C MET A 173 -3.71 4.09 12.44
N GLN A 174 -4.93 3.71 12.03
CA GLN A 174 -5.59 2.51 12.55
C GLN A 174 -4.81 1.24 12.19
N ILE A 175 -4.32 1.13 10.94
CA ILE A 175 -3.51 0.00 10.49
C ILE A 175 -2.15 -0.01 11.21
N ALA A 176 -1.50 1.14 11.32
CA ALA A 176 -0.20 1.30 11.98
C ALA A 176 -0.26 0.92 13.47
N GLY A 177 -1.34 1.30 14.15
CA GLY A 177 -1.57 0.92 15.55
C GLY A 177 -1.67 -0.59 15.76
N LYS A 178 -2.27 -1.31 14.80
CA LYS A 178 -2.37 -2.77 14.86
C LYS A 178 -1.07 -3.49 14.46
N SER A 179 -0.37 -2.97 13.45
CA SER A 179 0.77 -3.66 12.85
C SER A 179 2.09 -3.38 13.57
N ALA A 180 2.24 -2.22 14.18
CA ALA A 180 3.51 -1.75 14.74
C ALA A 180 3.40 -1.10 16.12
N ALA A 181 2.21 -1.11 16.75
CA ALA A 181 1.94 -0.47 18.04
C ALA A 181 2.41 1.01 18.13
N ILE A 182 2.47 1.72 17.00
CA ILE A 182 3.00 3.09 16.91
C ILE A 182 2.13 4.07 17.70
N THR A 183 0.82 3.82 17.78
CA THR A 183 -0.16 4.69 18.44
C THR A 183 -0.53 4.22 19.85
N GLY A 184 0.22 3.28 20.42
CA GLY A 184 -0.12 2.61 21.68
C GLY A 184 -0.82 1.27 21.46
N PRO A 185 -1.44 0.68 22.51
CA PRO A 185 -2.14 -0.59 22.37
C PRO A 185 -3.34 -0.45 21.39
N PRO A 186 -3.65 -1.50 20.62
CA PRO A 186 -4.81 -1.49 19.73
C PRO A 186 -6.08 -1.14 20.49
N LEU A 187 -6.98 -0.39 19.86
CA LEU A 187 -8.29 -0.11 20.42
C LEU A 187 -9.07 -1.42 20.66
N PRO A 188 -9.79 -1.59 21.77
CA PRO A 188 -10.52 -2.81 22.11
C PRO A 188 -11.83 -2.93 21.31
N PHE A 189 -11.86 -2.50 20.07
CA PHE A 189 -13.01 -2.52 19.19
C PHE A 189 -12.70 -3.23 17.87
N SER A 190 -13.74 -3.78 17.22
CA SER A 190 -13.62 -4.33 15.88
C SER A 190 -13.30 -3.24 14.85
N ASP A 191 -12.69 -3.64 13.73
CA ASP A 191 -12.41 -2.71 12.61
C ASP A 191 -13.69 -2.08 12.07
N ASP A 192 -14.77 -2.85 11.98
CA ASP A 192 -16.07 -2.33 11.55
C ASP A 192 -16.53 -1.20 12.45
N LYS A 193 -16.42 -1.35 13.80
CA LYS A 193 -16.84 -0.32 14.74
C LYS A 193 -15.98 0.93 14.67
N VAL A 194 -14.68 0.77 14.50
CA VAL A 194 -13.76 1.90 14.33
C VAL A 194 -14.05 2.64 13.02
N VAL A 195 -14.23 1.89 11.92
CA VAL A 195 -14.54 2.46 10.60
C VAL A 195 -15.90 3.15 10.60
N GLU A 196 -16.94 2.57 11.23
CA GLU A 196 -18.25 3.23 11.39
C GLU A 196 -18.11 4.58 12.10
N THR A 197 -17.43 4.58 13.23
CA THR A 197 -17.23 5.81 14.01
C THR A 197 -16.46 6.87 13.21
N LEU A 198 -15.40 6.46 12.51
CA LEU A 198 -14.64 7.36 11.63
C LEU A 198 -15.54 7.97 10.55
N ILE A 199 -16.37 7.16 9.90
CA ILE A 199 -17.26 7.60 8.83
C ILE A 199 -18.31 8.57 9.34
N ASP A 200 -18.93 8.27 10.47
CA ASP A 200 -19.94 9.14 11.07
C ASP A 200 -19.38 10.54 11.37
N ILE A 201 -18.18 10.60 11.95
CA ILE A 201 -17.49 11.86 12.24
C ILE A 201 -17.13 12.58 10.94
N PHE A 202 -16.55 11.86 9.98
CA PHE A 202 -16.02 12.43 8.74
C PHE A 202 -17.15 12.96 7.84
N ILE A 203 -18.16 12.14 7.59
CA ILE A 203 -19.32 12.53 6.77
C ILE A 203 -20.17 13.58 7.50
N GLY A 204 -20.32 13.48 8.81
CA GLY A 204 -21.01 14.49 9.60
C GLY A 204 -20.38 15.88 9.48
N GLY A 205 -19.05 15.95 9.26
CA GLY A 205 -18.33 17.19 8.95
C GLY A 205 -18.44 17.66 7.50
N LEU A 206 -18.71 16.76 6.56
CA LEU A 206 -18.78 17.08 5.13
C LEU A 206 -20.21 17.40 4.65
N LYS A 207 -21.26 16.79 5.22
CA LYS A 207 -22.64 17.03 4.80
C LYS A 207 -23.11 18.42 5.20
N LYS A 208 -23.87 19.03 4.31
CA LYS A 208 -24.62 20.25 4.67
C LYS A 208 -25.65 19.92 5.74
N LYS A 209 -25.71 20.76 6.75
CA LYS A 209 -26.76 20.73 7.78
C LYS A 209 -28.06 21.25 7.23
#